data_a3f95a520a4138b356a14d66a4654ce4
#
_entry.id   a3f95a520a4138b356a14d66a4654ce4
#
_cell.length_a   1.000
_cell.length_b   1.000
_cell.length_c   1.000
_cell.angle_alpha   90.00
_cell.angle_beta   90.00
_cell.angle_gamma   90.00
#
_symmetry.space_group_name_H-M   'P 1'
#
loop_
_entity.id
_entity.type
_entity.pdbx_description
1 polymer ?
#
loop_
_entity_poly.entity_id
_entity_poly.type
_entity_poly.pdbx_seq_one_letter_code
_entity_poly.pdbx_strand_id
1 'polypeptide(L)'
;MTVSSFDWDDELPPETGEEVYSALQRALQRKQGFGLFFVQCSKSQGAAIAASLPHDLPQQYIQELHLEGEVVTLYDQIADIWQQQPFDVLVLDGLEASLYAYEDVKRLSGWGSGEIYSYSWKGVPKLLNHLNQQREHLRNDFPARFVFLVPPFVVDYFIQRAADFLDWRSGLFRFPRDSKEIASEADRFLADGDYNQYLKLMPQERVEKIFTLRAMLQEMGADSERRQCDLLRELGLLFAAEQDYENAITSWEKLLDINPDDHEAWYARGLTLSVLGRKEEAVQSYDRAVAINPNYHEAWYARGLALDDLGRKEEAVQSYDKAVDIKPDYHAAWFNRGLALDDLGRKEEAVQSYNKALDIKPDKHEAWVRRGVVLTYLGRYEEALQSFDQALQIQPDFADAYYNKACWYGLQGTIDLAIETLRQAITLNSDYQEMAKTDPDFDRIRNDDRFRSLIGE
;
A
#
# COMPACT_ATOMS: atom_id res chain seq x y z
N MET A 1 37.82 -10.82 -36.01
CA MET A 1 36.97 -9.87 -36.73
C MET A 1 35.76 -9.66 -35.89
N THR A 2 35.76 -8.59 -35.11
CA THR A 2 34.66 -8.16 -34.27
C THR A 2 33.57 -7.62 -35.17
N VAL A 3 32.42 -8.31 -35.19
CA VAL A 3 31.21 -7.79 -35.83
C VAL A 3 30.75 -6.63 -34.95
N SER A 4 30.83 -5.42 -35.50
CA SER A 4 30.27 -4.23 -34.87
C SER A 4 28.75 -4.46 -34.70
N SER A 5 28.29 -4.35 -33.49
CA SER A 5 26.85 -4.21 -33.18
C SER A 5 26.35 -3.01 -34.00
N PHE A 6 25.50 -3.27 -34.96
CA PHE A 6 24.72 -2.21 -35.58
C PHE A 6 23.78 -1.68 -34.52
N ASP A 7 24.07 -0.48 -34.06
CA ASP A 7 23.23 0.27 -33.16
C ASP A 7 22.04 0.79 -33.99
N TRP A 8 20.85 0.20 -33.77
CA TRP A 8 19.63 0.59 -34.47
C TRP A 8 19.00 1.86 -33.91
N ASP A 9 19.61 2.45 -32.89
CA ASP A 9 19.16 3.68 -32.23
C ASP A 9 19.67 4.98 -32.88
N ASP A 10 20.46 4.91 -33.97
CA ASP A 10 21.03 6.08 -34.69
C ASP A 10 20.08 6.73 -35.70
N GLU A 11 18.87 6.23 -35.94
CA GLU A 11 17.83 7.04 -36.58
C GLU A 11 17.22 7.97 -35.55
N LEU A 12 17.39 9.27 -35.73
CA LEU A 12 16.71 10.30 -34.93
C LEU A 12 15.26 9.91 -34.78
N PRO A 13 14.72 9.85 -33.52
CA PRO A 13 13.35 9.45 -33.33
C PRO A 13 12.43 10.41 -34.10
N PRO A 14 11.37 9.90 -34.75
CA PRO A 14 10.43 10.76 -35.47
C PRO A 14 9.85 11.82 -34.50
N GLU A 15 9.80 13.06 -34.98
CA GLU A 15 9.44 14.22 -34.17
C GLU A 15 7.95 14.29 -33.82
N THR A 16 7.10 13.58 -34.59
CA THR A 16 5.64 13.64 -34.42
C THR A 16 4.96 12.26 -34.46
N GLY A 17 3.79 12.13 -33.83
CA GLY A 17 2.98 10.92 -33.90
C GLY A 17 2.52 10.57 -35.32
N GLU A 18 2.31 11.59 -36.20
CA GLU A 18 1.96 11.38 -37.60
C GLU A 18 3.11 10.75 -38.41
N GLU A 19 4.35 11.14 -38.12
CA GLU A 19 5.54 10.57 -38.74
C GLU A 19 5.75 9.11 -38.36
N VAL A 20 5.55 8.80 -37.06
CA VAL A 20 5.59 7.43 -36.55
C VAL A 20 4.48 6.58 -37.18
N TYR A 21 3.27 7.10 -37.26
CA TYR A 21 2.15 6.39 -37.90
C TYR A 21 2.42 6.12 -39.36
N SER A 22 2.91 7.13 -40.10
CA SER A 22 3.29 6.98 -41.50
C SER A 22 4.43 5.97 -41.70
N ALA A 23 5.37 5.90 -40.78
CA ALA A 23 6.44 4.90 -40.78
C ALA A 23 5.90 3.48 -40.56
N LEU A 24 4.96 3.30 -39.61
CA LEU A 24 4.26 2.04 -39.37
C LEU A 24 3.49 1.59 -40.63
N GLN A 25 2.72 2.46 -41.26
CA GLN A 25 1.99 2.16 -42.48
C GLN A 25 2.93 1.69 -43.60
N ARG A 26 4.03 2.42 -43.84
CA ARG A 26 5.05 2.03 -44.83
C ARG A 26 5.69 0.67 -44.52
N ALA A 27 5.96 0.40 -43.26
CA ALA A 27 6.54 -0.86 -42.81
C ALA A 27 5.57 -2.04 -43.05
N LEU A 28 4.29 -1.86 -42.72
CA LEU A 28 3.23 -2.85 -42.97
C LEU A 28 3.02 -3.10 -44.48
N GLN A 29 3.10 -2.08 -45.32
CA GLN A 29 2.96 -2.23 -46.79
C GLN A 29 4.16 -2.95 -47.40
N ARG A 30 5.38 -2.68 -46.94
CA ARG A 30 6.62 -3.25 -47.52
C ARG A 30 6.85 -4.69 -47.07
N LYS A 31 6.45 -5.05 -45.86
CA LYS A 31 6.67 -6.39 -45.32
C LYS A 31 5.68 -7.38 -45.92
N GLN A 32 6.21 -8.41 -46.56
CA GLN A 32 5.41 -9.55 -47.00
C GLN A 32 5.59 -10.75 -46.06
N GLY A 33 4.55 -11.52 -45.88
CA GLY A 33 4.56 -12.66 -45.00
C GLY A 33 4.63 -12.29 -43.51
N PHE A 34 5.27 -13.12 -42.71
CA PHE A 34 5.38 -12.95 -41.28
C PHE A 34 6.17 -11.71 -40.85
N GLY A 35 5.64 -10.95 -39.93
CA GLY A 35 6.31 -9.80 -39.32
C GLY A 35 5.76 -9.47 -37.93
N LEU A 36 6.63 -9.09 -37.01
CA LEU A 36 6.27 -8.63 -35.68
C LEU A 36 6.55 -7.13 -35.57
N PHE A 37 5.54 -6.35 -35.26
CA PHE A 37 5.62 -4.91 -35.11
C PHE A 37 5.14 -4.55 -33.69
N PHE A 38 6.01 -3.88 -32.93
CA PHE A 38 5.67 -3.37 -31.61
C PHE A 38 5.41 -1.88 -31.70
N VAL A 39 4.26 -1.46 -31.22
CA VAL A 39 3.83 -0.06 -31.20
C VAL A 39 3.67 0.36 -29.74
N GLN A 40 4.66 1.08 -29.26
CA GLN A 40 4.64 1.66 -27.91
C GLN A 40 3.77 2.91 -27.94
N CYS A 41 2.61 2.86 -27.26
CA CYS A 41 1.63 3.93 -27.27
C CYS A 41 0.79 3.94 -26.00
N SER A 42 0.05 5.02 -25.74
CA SER A 42 -1.00 5.05 -24.72
C SER A 42 -2.22 4.25 -25.20
N LYS A 43 -3.11 3.90 -24.27
CA LYS A 43 -4.35 3.17 -24.57
C LYS A 43 -5.23 3.94 -25.58
N SER A 44 -5.31 5.29 -25.44
CA SER A 44 -6.05 6.15 -26.35
C SER A 44 -5.41 6.21 -27.73
N GLN A 45 -4.08 6.32 -27.81
CA GLN A 45 -3.35 6.29 -29.10
C GLN A 45 -3.50 4.92 -29.77
N GLY A 46 -3.40 3.82 -29.01
CA GLY A 46 -3.59 2.46 -29.52
C GLY A 46 -4.97 2.27 -30.15
N ALA A 47 -6.02 2.69 -29.45
CA ALA A 47 -7.39 2.64 -30.00
C ALA A 47 -7.54 3.47 -31.29
N ALA A 48 -6.94 4.66 -31.35
CA ALA A 48 -6.96 5.48 -32.56
C ALA A 48 -6.22 4.82 -33.74
N ILE A 49 -5.05 4.20 -33.46
CA ILE A 49 -4.27 3.47 -34.47
C ILE A 49 -5.07 2.27 -34.99
N ALA A 50 -5.65 1.45 -34.11
CA ALA A 50 -6.46 0.29 -34.50
C ALA A 50 -7.63 0.71 -35.40
N ALA A 51 -8.35 1.75 -35.04
CA ALA A 51 -9.48 2.27 -35.82
C ALA A 51 -9.06 2.85 -37.18
N SER A 52 -7.87 3.44 -37.29
CA SER A 52 -7.42 4.10 -38.53
C SER A 52 -6.80 3.12 -39.53
N LEU A 53 -6.09 2.09 -39.09
CA LEU A 53 -5.37 1.15 -39.95
C LEU A 53 -6.24 0.50 -41.05
N PRO A 54 -7.47 0.01 -40.79
CA PRO A 54 -8.31 -0.60 -41.80
C PRO A 54 -8.72 0.40 -42.91
N HIS A 55 -8.93 1.66 -42.53
CA HIS A 55 -9.26 2.72 -43.48
C HIS A 55 -8.05 3.11 -44.37
N ASP A 56 -6.87 3.19 -43.76
CA ASP A 56 -5.67 3.68 -44.45
C ASP A 56 -4.94 2.61 -45.24
N LEU A 57 -5.22 1.33 -44.99
CA LEU A 57 -4.67 0.18 -45.68
C LEU A 57 -5.80 -0.69 -46.32
N PRO A 58 -6.64 -0.13 -47.19
CA PRO A 58 -7.85 -0.80 -47.68
C PRO A 58 -7.58 -2.05 -48.55
N GLN A 59 -6.34 -2.27 -48.94
CA GLN A 59 -5.90 -3.44 -49.73
C GLN A 59 -5.50 -4.63 -48.86
N GLN A 60 -5.51 -4.45 -47.52
CA GLN A 60 -5.11 -5.46 -46.55
C GLN A 60 -6.33 -5.81 -45.68
N TYR A 61 -6.51 -7.09 -45.46
CA TYR A 61 -7.51 -7.53 -44.49
C TYR A 61 -6.91 -7.47 -43.08
N ILE A 62 -7.41 -6.52 -42.29
CA ILE A 62 -6.95 -6.26 -40.91
C ILE A 62 -7.98 -6.80 -39.93
N GLN A 63 -7.53 -7.64 -39.02
CA GLN A 63 -8.31 -8.18 -37.91
C GLN A 63 -7.79 -7.60 -36.59
N GLU A 64 -8.67 -7.42 -35.63
CA GLU A 64 -8.35 -6.99 -34.27
C GLU A 64 -8.55 -8.13 -33.28
N LEU A 65 -7.64 -8.25 -32.31
CA LEU A 65 -7.73 -9.17 -31.18
C LEU A 65 -7.49 -8.41 -29.89
N HIS A 66 -8.54 -8.21 -29.13
CA HIS A 66 -8.45 -7.63 -27.79
C HIS A 66 -8.26 -8.75 -26.77
N LEU A 67 -7.18 -8.65 -25.97
CA LEU A 67 -6.85 -9.63 -24.94
C LEU A 67 -7.40 -9.18 -23.60
N GLU A 68 -8.21 -10.02 -22.96
CA GLU A 68 -8.79 -9.77 -21.64
C GLU A 68 -8.19 -10.72 -20.59
N GLY A 69 -7.77 -10.17 -19.46
CA GLY A 69 -7.28 -10.96 -18.32
C GLY A 69 -5.96 -11.70 -18.58
N GLU A 70 -5.71 -12.79 -17.85
CA GLU A 70 -4.51 -13.62 -18.00
C GLU A 70 -4.60 -14.50 -19.24
N VAL A 71 -3.83 -14.20 -20.28
CA VAL A 71 -3.72 -15.01 -21.48
C VAL A 71 -2.50 -15.93 -21.36
N VAL A 72 -2.72 -17.22 -21.56
CA VAL A 72 -1.67 -18.25 -21.48
C VAL A 72 -1.31 -18.77 -22.86
N THR A 73 -2.30 -18.91 -23.75
CA THR A 73 -2.17 -19.57 -25.06
C THR A 73 -2.60 -18.62 -26.19
N LEU A 74 -1.81 -17.58 -26.44
CA LEU A 74 -2.09 -16.63 -27.52
C LEU A 74 -2.09 -17.29 -28.90
N TYR A 75 -1.23 -18.31 -29.12
CA TYR A 75 -1.18 -19.04 -30.38
C TYR A 75 -2.53 -19.66 -30.75
N ASP A 76 -3.23 -20.29 -29.80
CA ASP A 76 -4.51 -20.96 -30.07
C ASP A 76 -5.60 -19.95 -30.45
N GLN A 77 -5.63 -18.79 -29.78
CA GLN A 77 -6.57 -17.71 -30.12
C GLN A 77 -6.33 -17.17 -31.55
N ILE A 78 -5.05 -16.99 -31.92
CA ILE A 78 -4.68 -16.59 -33.28
C ILE A 78 -5.08 -17.66 -34.30
N ALA A 79 -4.86 -18.94 -33.97
CA ALA A 79 -5.23 -20.07 -34.85
C ALA A 79 -6.74 -20.14 -35.08
N ASP A 80 -7.55 -19.92 -34.06
CA ASP A 80 -9.01 -19.90 -34.15
C ASP A 80 -9.50 -18.77 -35.09
N ILE A 81 -8.92 -17.57 -34.94
CA ILE A 81 -9.26 -16.45 -35.81
C ILE A 81 -8.83 -16.73 -37.26
N TRP A 82 -7.61 -17.27 -37.45
CA TRP A 82 -7.08 -17.61 -38.75
C TRP A 82 -7.91 -18.68 -39.48
N GLN A 83 -8.39 -19.67 -38.76
CA GLN A 83 -9.25 -20.72 -39.34
C GLN A 83 -10.63 -20.19 -39.79
N GLN A 84 -11.17 -19.20 -39.06
CA GLN A 84 -12.43 -18.58 -39.44
C GLN A 84 -12.27 -17.69 -40.67
N GLN A 85 -11.27 -16.82 -40.65
CA GLN A 85 -10.94 -15.94 -41.79
C GLN A 85 -9.46 -15.53 -41.72
N PRO A 86 -8.63 -15.99 -42.71
CA PRO A 86 -7.26 -15.53 -42.81
C PRO A 86 -7.15 -14.01 -42.99
N PHE A 87 -6.15 -13.41 -42.33
CA PHE A 87 -5.91 -11.97 -42.34
C PHE A 87 -4.50 -11.62 -42.86
N ASP A 88 -4.33 -10.38 -43.31
CA ASP A 88 -3.01 -9.83 -43.70
C ASP A 88 -2.29 -9.21 -42.52
N VAL A 89 -3.05 -8.58 -41.62
CA VAL A 89 -2.56 -7.93 -40.39
C VAL A 89 -3.45 -8.28 -39.24
N LEU A 90 -2.88 -8.66 -38.08
CA LEU A 90 -3.56 -8.80 -36.84
C LEU A 90 -3.07 -7.72 -35.86
N VAL A 91 -3.97 -6.88 -35.41
CA VAL A 91 -3.72 -5.87 -34.39
C VAL A 91 -4.09 -6.48 -33.03
N LEU A 92 -3.16 -6.46 -32.10
CA LEU A 92 -3.31 -7.03 -30.76
C LEU A 92 -3.16 -5.92 -29.72
N ASP A 93 -4.09 -5.84 -28.81
CA ASP A 93 -4.04 -4.96 -27.64
C ASP A 93 -4.45 -5.71 -26.36
N GLY A 94 -4.28 -5.10 -25.19
CA GLY A 94 -4.64 -5.69 -23.89
C GLY A 94 -3.63 -6.71 -23.33
N LEU A 95 -2.46 -6.86 -23.95
CA LEU A 95 -1.42 -7.80 -23.51
C LEU A 95 -0.91 -7.49 -22.10
N GLU A 96 -0.97 -6.23 -21.69
CA GLU A 96 -0.60 -5.76 -20.35
C GLU A 96 -1.41 -6.42 -19.23
N ALA A 97 -2.65 -6.83 -19.47
CA ALA A 97 -3.49 -7.47 -18.48
C ALA A 97 -2.86 -8.76 -17.92
N SER A 98 -2.20 -9.53 -18.80
CA SER A 98 -1.46 -10.74 -18.39
C SER A 98 -0.23 -10.44 -17.55
N LEU A 99 0.39 -9.28 -17.72
CA LEU A 99 1.55 -8.85 -16.93
C LEU A 99 1.11 -8.32 -15.57
N TYR A 100 -0.01 -7.60 -15.50
CA TYR A 100 -0.60 -7.18 -14.22
C TYR A 100 -0.97 -8.39 -13.35
N ALA A 101 -1.63 -9.40 -13.93
CA ALA A 101 -1.96 -10.63 -13.24
C ALA A 101 -0.70 -11.36 -12.73
N TYR A 102 0.39 -11.36 -13.50
CA TYR A 102 1.66 -11.94 -13.09
C TYR A 102 2.30 -11.20 -11.91
N GLU A 103 2.28 -9.86 -11.89
CA GLU A 103 2.81 -9.07 -10.78
C GLU A 103 2.02 -9.30 -9.49
N ASP A 104 0.70 -9.44 -9.56
CA ASP A 104 -0.13 -9.77 -8.40
C ASP A 104 0.22 -11.16 -7.83
N VAL A 105 0.46 -12.16 -8.70
CA VAL A 105 0.88 -13.51 -8.27
C VAL A 105 2.25 -13.48 -7.57
N LYS A 106 3.21 -12.65 -8.00
CA LYS A 106 4.51 -12.50 -7.32
C LYS A 106 4.31 -12.10 -5.86
N ARG A 107 3.45 -11.11 -5.62
CA ARG A 107 3.13 -10.63 -4.27
C ARG A 107 2.55 -11.74 -3.39
N LEU A 108 1.56 -12.47 -3.90
CA LEU A 108 0.95 -13.62 -3.21
C LEU A 108 1.93 -14.75 -2.94
N SER A 109 2.97 -14.88 -3.75
CA SER A 109 4.03 -15.88 -3.62
C SER A 109 5.17 -15.49 -2.67
N GLY A 110 5.05 -14.35 -1.98
CA GLY A 110 6.01 -13.89 -0.97
C GLY A 110 7.33 -13.36 -1.55
N TRP A 111 7.30 -12.80 -2.76
CA TRP A 111 8.46 -12.11 -3.33
C TRP A 111 8.75 -10.82 -2.56
N GLY A 112 10.03 -10.48 -2.38
CA GLY A 112 10.40 -9.23 -1.71
C GLY A 112 10.03 -8.00 -2.52
N SER A 113 9.75 -6.86 -1.84
CA SER A 113 9.33 -5.60 -2.47
C SER A 113 10.26 -5.13 -3.60
N GLY A 114 11.57 -5.33 -3.48
CA GLY A 114 12.53 -5.02 -4.53
C GLY A 114 12.46 -5.95 -5.76
N GLU A 115 11.74 -7.06 -5.68
CA GLU A 115 11.54 -8.03 -6.77
C GLU A 115 10.16 -7.89 -7.43
N ILE A 116 9.16 -7.37 -6.70
CA ILE A 116 7.86 -6.98 -7.22
C ILE A 116 8.05 -5.68 -8.01
N TYR A 117 7.38 -5.54 -9.15
CA TYR A 117 7.55 -4.39 -10.07
C TYR A 117 8.99 -4.15 -10.53
N SER A 118 9.94 -4.99 -10.11
CA SER A 118 11.28 -5.04 -10.69
C SER A 118 11.29 -6.09 -11.80
N TYR A 119 12.11 -5.85 -12.80
CA TYR A 119 12.34 -6.81 -13.86
C TYR A 119 13.32 -7.93 -13.39
N SER A 120 13.10 -8.49 -12.17
CA SER A 120 14.00 -9.48 -11.59
C SER A 120 14.05 -10.77 -12.44
N TRP A 121 15.20 -11.46 -12.51
CA TRP A 121 15.39 -12.67 -13.34
C TRP A 121 14.68 -13.93 -12.80
N LYS A 122 13.96 -13.84 -11.70
CA LYS A 122 13.28 -14.96 -11.04
C LYS A 122 11.87 -15.19 -11.61
N GLY A 123 11.77 -15.78 -12.75
CA GLY A 123 10.50 -16.15 -13.35
C GLY A 123 10.16 -15.32 -14.58
N VAL A 124 9.33 -15.90 -15.44
CA VAL A 124 8.86 -15.31 -16.70
C VAL A 124 7.34 -15.39 -16.75
N PRO A 125 6.62 -14.31 -17.08
CA PRO A 125 5.19 -14.39 -17.32
C PRO A 125 4.85 -15.53 -18.29
N LYS A 126 3.78 -16.28 -17.99
CA LYS A 126 3.38 -17.45 -18.81
C LYS A 126 3.21 -17.06 -20.28
N LEU A 127 2.60 -15.91 -20.55
CA LEU A 127 2.41 -15.39 -21.90
C LEU A 127 3.74 -15.15 -22.61
N LEU A 128 4.72 -14.51 -21.98
CA LEU A 128 6.02 -14.22 -22.60
C LEU A 128 6.83 -15.50 -22.86
N ASN A 129 6.75 -16.46 -21.92
CA ASN A 129 7.35 -17.77 -22.12
C ASN A 129 6.70 -18.52 -23.28
N HIS A 130 5.37 -18.47 -23.39
CA HIS A 130 4.62 -19.05 -24.51
C HIS A 130 5.02 -18.40 -25.86
N LEU A 131 5.09 -17.08 -25.90
CA LEU A 131 5.53 -16.37 -27.13
C LEU A 131 6.94 -16.79 -27.56
N ASN A 132 7.88 -16.88 -26.63
CA ASN A 132 9.23 -17.36 -26.92
C ASN A 132 9.24 -18.80 -27.48
N GLN A 133 8.42 -19.70 -26.91
CA GLN A 133 8.34 -21.08 -27.34
C GLN A 133 7.62 -21.24 -28.69
N GLN A 134 6.58 -20.44 -28.94
CA GLN A 134 5.72 -20.57 -30.13
C GLN A 134 6.17 -19.68 -31.31
N ARG A 135 7.25 -18.93 -31.18
CA ARG A 135 7.69 -17.95 -32.20
C ARG A 135 7.88 -18.57 -33.58
N GLU A 136 8.43 -19.80 -33.67
CA GLU A 136 8.65 -20.48 -34.97
C GLU A 136 7.33 -20.99 -35.56
N HIS A 137 6.40 -21.46 -34.75
CA HIS A 137 5.06 -21.84 -35.18
C HIS A 137 4.28 -20.64 -35.68
N LEU A 138 4.30 -19.51 -34.95
CA LEU A 138 3.69 -18.26 -35.40
C LEU A 138 4.19 -17.85 -36.77
N ARG A 139 5.51 -17.96 -37.04
CA ARG A 139 6.09 -17.62 -38.34
C ARG A 139 5.69 -18.59 -39.47
N ASN A 140 5.65 -19.89 -39.16
CA ASN A 140 5.43 -20.91 -40.18
C ASN A 140 3.95 -21.08 -40.53
N ASP A 141 3.07 -20.92 -39.54
CA ASP A 141 1.65 -21.21 -39.66
C ASP A 141 0.84 -19.98 -40.10
N PHE A 142 1.34 -18.77 -39.79
CA PHE A 142 0.65 -17.52 -40.11
C PHE A 142 1.53 -16.55 -40.88
N PRO A 143 1.46 -16.55 -42.24
CA PRO A 143 2.21 -15.61 -43.09
C PRO A 143 1.60 -14.20 -43.06
N ALA A 144 1.38 -13.65 -41.87
CA ALA A 144 0.74 -12.38 -41.60
C ALA A 144 1.62 -11.46 -40.72
N ARG A 145 1.22 -10.21 -40.60
CA ARG A 145 1.88 -9.19 -39.78
C ARG A 145 1.12 -8.99 -38.50
N PHE A 146 1.82 -9.04 -37.38
CA PHE A 146 1.29 -8.88 -36.05
C PHE A 146 1.70 -7.51 -35.53
N VAL A 147 0.73 -6.68 -35.13
CA VAL A 147 0.94 -5.34 -34.58
C VAL A 147 0.53 -5.39 -33.11
N PHE A 148 1.50 -5.35 -32.21
CA PHE A 148 1.29 -5.33 -30.77
C PHE A 148 1.20 -3.87 -30.31
N LEU A 149 0.01 -3.42 -29.93
CA LEU A 149 -0.21 -2.12 -29.30
C LEU A 149 0.03 -2.29 -27.80
N VAL A 150 1.08 -1.70 -27.28
CA VAL A 150 1.54 -1.95 -25.92
C VAL A 150 1.99 -0.66 -25.22
N PRO A 151 1.71 -0.54 -23.90
CA PRO A 151 2.28 0.54 -23.10
C PRO A 151 3.81 0.37 -22.92
N PRO A 152 4.54 1.46 -22.58
CA PRO A 152 6.01 1.45 -22.48
C PRO A 152 6.57 0.33 -21.64
N PHE A 153 6.01 0.07 -20.45
CA PHE A 153 6.52 -0.95 -19.55
C PHE A 153 6.47 -2.38 -20.11
N VAL A 154 5.54 -2.66 -21.02
CA VAL A 154 5.43 -3.97 -21.69
C VAL A 154 6.62 -4.21 -22.60
N VAL A 155 7.09 -3.18 -23.30
CA VAL A 155 8.30 -3.27 -24.12
C VAL A 155 9.50 -3.63 -23.24
N ASP A 156 9.63 -3.02 -22.07
CA ASP A 156 10.70 -3.33 -21.12
C ASP A 156 10.62 -4.80 -20.64
N TYR A 157 9.42 -5.32 -20.43
CA TYR A 157 9.23 -6.73 -20.15
C TYR A 157 9.70 -7.63 -21.29
N PHE A 158 9.40 -7.29 -22.53
CA PHE A 158 9.89 -8.06 -23.69
C PHE A 158 11.41 -8.02 -23.78
N ILE A 159 12.02 -6.86 -23.64
CA ILE A 159 13.48 -6.70 -23.66
C ILE A 159 14.14 -7.61 -22.63
N GLN A 160 13.58 -7.69 -21.42
CA GLN A 160 14.23 -8.40 -20.31
C GLN A 160 13.82 -9.86 -20.18
N ARG A 161 12.63 -10.25 -20.67
CA ARG A 161 12.03 -11.55 -20.39
C ARG A 161 11.68 -12.38 -21.62
N ALA A 162 11.58 -11.73 -22.76
CA ALA A 162 11.26 -12.35 -24.04
C ALA A 162 12.15 -11.81 -25.15
N ALA A 163 13.43 -11.60 -24.85
CA ALA A 163 14.40 -11.03 -25.80
C ALA A 163 14.42 -11.81 -27.13
N ASP A 164 14.42 -13.16 -27.08
CA ASP A 164 14.40 -14.00 -28.27
C ASP A 164 13.16 -13.77 -29.16
N PHE A 165 12.00 -13.47 -28.57
CA PHE A 165 10.80 -13.13 -29.32
C PHE A 165 10.89 -11.72 -29.88
N LEU A 166 11.37 -10.78 -29.06
CA LEU A 166 11.54 -9.37 -29.46
C LEU A 166 12.60 -9.24 -30.57
N ASP A 167 13.65 -10.07 -30.59
CA ASP A 167 14.70 -10.03 -31.63
C ASP A 167 14.15 -10.38 -33.01
N TRP A 168 12.99 -11.03 -33.09
CA TRP A 168 12.30 -11.27 -34.36
C TRP A 168 11.44 -10.10 -34.83
N ARG A 169 11.45 -8.99 -34.10
CA ARG A 169 10.70 -7.79 -34.51
C ARG A 169 11.10 -7.29 -35.84
N SER A 170 10.10 -6.92 -36.63
CA SER A 170 10.24 -6.23 -37.93
C SER A 170 10.28 -4.72 -37.75
N GLY A 171 9.85 -4.22 -36.62
CA GLY A 171 9.88 -2.80 -36.26
C GLY A 171 9.42 -2.56 -34.83
N LEU A 172 9.96 -1.49 -34.23
CA LEU A 172 9.52 -0.93 -32.93
C LEU A 172 9.21 0.55 -33.21
N PHE A 173 7.96 0.95 -32.96
CA PHE A 173 7.45 2.30 -33.21
C PHE A 173 7.06 2.91 -31.85
N ARG A 174 7.68 4.02 -31.49
CA ARG A 174 7.43 4.73 -30.25
C ARG A 174 6.62 5.98 -30.55
N PHE A 175 5.35 5.98 -30.19
CA PHE A 175 4.50 7.16 -30.33
C PHE A 175 4.83 8.16 -29.24
N PRO A 176 5.23 9.39 -29.60
CA PRO A 176 5.46 10.42 -28.61
C PRO A 176 4.14 10.77 -27.93
N ARG A 177 4.19 10.92 -26.61
CA ARG A 177 3.04 11.45 -25.86
C ARG A 177 3.22 12.95 -25.70
N ASP A 178 2.19 13.70 -26.03
CA ASP A 178 2.19 15.15 -25.78
C ASP A 178 2.20 15.41 -24.27
N SER A 179 3.05 16.34 -23.82
CA SER A 179 3.09 16.78 -22.42
C SER A 179 1.73 17.23 -21.89
N LYS A 180 0.85 17.74 -22.77
CA LYS A 180 -0.53 18.09 -22.41
C LYS A 180 -1.43 16.88 -22.21
N GLU A 181 -1.24 15.81 -22.98
CA GLU A 181 -1.97 14.56 -22.80
C GLU A 181 -1.58 13.90 -21.46
N ILE A 182 -0.28 13.81 -21.20
CA ILE A 182 0.24 13.29 -19.92
C ILE A 182 -0.31 14.12 -18.76
N ALA A 183 -0.30 15.44 -18.88
CA ALA A 183 -0.83 16.35 -17.87
C ALA A 183 -2.33 16.13 -17.64
N SER A 184 -3.12 16.00 -18.70
CA SER A 184 -4.58 15.76 -18.60
C SER A 184 -4.91 14.40 -18.02
N GLU A 185 -4.13 13.37 -18.33
CA GLU A 185 -4.28 12.02 -17.77
C GLU A 185 -3.91 12.01 -16.28
N ALA A 186 -2.82 12.69 -15.91
CA ALA A 186 -2.41 12.87 -14.53
C ALA A 186 -3.48 13.61 -13.72
N ASP A 187 -4.03 14.70 -14.25
CA ASP A 187 -5.08 15.47 -13.57
C ASP A 187 -6.36 14.63 -13.35
N ARG A 188 -6.73 13.76 -14.31
CA ARG A 188 -7.84 12.81 -14.13
C ARG A 188 -7.53 11.77 -13.08
N PHE A 189 -6.32 11.25 -13.08
CA PHE A 189 -5.90 10.25 -12.10
C PHE A 189 -5.92 10.84 -10.68
N LEU A 190 -5.41 12.06 -10.51
CA LEU A 190 -5.35 12.78 -9.24
C LEU A 190 -6.74 13.17 -8.71
N ALA A 191 -7.73 13.38 -9.59
CA ALA A 191 -9.09 13.68 -9.19
C ALA A 191 -9.79 12.52 -8.44
N ASP A 192 -9.36 11.28 -8.71
CA ASP A 192 -9.92 10.06 -8.12
C ASP A 192 -9.03 9.48 -7.00
N GLY A 193 -7.91 10.13 -6.66
CA GLY A 193 -6.90 9.66 -5.70
C GLY A 193 -7.37 9.79 -4.25
N ASP A 194 -7.58 8.67 -3.55
CA ASP A 194 -7.79 8.60 -2.10
C ASP A 194 -7.38 7.22 -1.56
N TYR A 195 -6.63 7.19 -0.45
CA TYR A 195 -6.17 5.96 0.18
C TYR A 195 -7.31 4.99 0.52
N ASN A 196 -8.44 5.51 1.04
CA ASN A 196 -9.60 4.66 1.37
C ASN A 196 -10.27 4.05 0.13
N GLN A 197 -10.17 4.72 -1.02
CA GLN A 197 -10.62 4.18 -2.30
C GLN A 197 -9.65 3.10 -2.77
N TYR A 198 -8.34 3.32 -2.65
CA TYR A 198 -7.34 2.32 -3.03
C TYR A 198 -7.47 1.01 -2.26
N LEU A 199 -7.82 1.06 -0.97
CA LEU A 199 -8.10 -0.14 -0.17
C LEU A 199 -9.29 -0.97 -0.69
N LYS A 200 -10.23 -0.34 -1.42
CA LYS A 200 -11.43 -1.01 -1.97
C LYS A 200 -11.19 -1.60 -3.36
N LEU A 201 -10.15 -1.18 -4.05
CA LEU A 201 -9.82 -1.70 -5.38
C LEU A 201 -9.41 -3.17 -5.30
N MET A 202 -9.69 -3.90 -6.40
CA MET A 202 -9.14 -5.23 -6.57
C MET A 202 -7.60 -5.15 -6.73
N PRO A 203 -6.84 -6.18 -6.32
CA PRO A 203 -5.38 -6.16 -6.42
C PRO A 203 -4.87 -5.83 -7.83
N GLN A 204 -5.47 -6.41 -8.87
CA GLN A 204 -5.10 -6.15 -10.26
C GLN A 204 -5.30 -4.69 -10.67
N GLU A 205 -6.38 -4.04 -10.20
CA GLU A 205 -6.65 -2.62 -10.48
C GLU A 205 -5.60 -1.72 -9.83
N ARG A 206 -5.14 -2.06 -8.62
CA ARG A 206 -4.05 -1.33 -7.96
C ARG A 206 -2.73 -1.48 -8.72
N VAL A 207 -2.42 -2.69 -9.18
CA VAL A 207 -1.23 -2.96 -10.00
C VAL A 207 -1.27 -2.14 -11.31
N GLU A 208 -2.40 -2.13 -12.00
CA GLU A 208 -2.58 -1.32 -13.21
C GLU A 208 -2.33 0.17 -12.93
N LYS A 209 -2.91 0.70 -11.84
CA LYS A 209 -2.70 2.09 -11.43
C LYS A 209 -1.23 2.40 -11.12
N ILE A 210 -0.53 1.49 -10.43
CA ILE A 210 0.91 1.64 -10.13
C ILE A 210 1.73 1.73 -11.43
N PHE A 211 1.49 0.85 -12.39
CA PHE A 211 2.20 0.91 -13.68
C PHE A 211 1.89 2.18 -14.46
N THR A 212 0.63 2.60 -14.46
CA THR A 212 0.20 3.84 -15.11
C THR A 212 0.93 5.06 -14.52
N LEU A 213 0.96 5.19 -13.19
CA LEU A 213 1.67 6.28 -12.50
C LEU A 213 3.18 6.26 -12.78
N ARG A 214 3.80 5.08 -12.76
CA ARG A 214 5.23 4.94 -13.04
C ARG A 214 5.56 5.34 -14.47
N ALA A 215 4.72 4.97 -15.44
CA ALA A 215 4.87 5.38 -16.84
C ALA A 215 4.75 6.90 -16.98
N MET A 216 3.73 7.51 -16.38
CA MET A 216 3.59 8.98 -16.38
C MET A 216 4.81 9.68 -15.78
N LEU A 217 5.31 9.20 -14.64
CA LEU A 217 6.50 9.77 -13.98
C LEU A 217 7.77 9.65 -14.83
N GLN A 218 7.92 8.57 -15.61
CA GLN A 218 9.06 8.40 -16.53
C GLN A 218 8.99 9.35 -17.73
N GLU A 219 7.78 9.63 -18.22
CA GLU A 219 7.56 10.46 -19.42
C GLU A 219 7.50 11.96 -19.12
N MET A 220 7.27 12.33 -17.83
CA MET A 220 7.19 13.73 -17.42
C MET A 220 8.57 14.38 -17.39
N GLY A 221 8.69 15.52 -18.08
CA GLY A 221 9.91 16.36 -18.05
C GLY A 221 10.08 17.10 -16.71
N ALA A 222 11.27 17.68 -16.51
CA ALA A 222 11.66 18.39 -15.30
C ALA A 222 10.79 19.62 -14.96
N ASP A 223 10.06 20.17 -15.93
CA ASP A 223 9.27 21.41 -15.76
C ASP A 223 7.93 21.22 -15.00
N SER A 224 7.67 20.03 -14.44
CA SER A 224 6.41 19.68 -13.80
C SER A 224 6.55 19.16 -12.37
N GLU A 225 7.50 19.69 -11.59
CA GLU A 225 7.84 19.26 -10.22
C GLU A 225 6.61 19.06 -9.32
N ARG A 226 5.68 20.05 -9.32
CA ARG A 226 4.44 19.94 -8.51
C ARG A 226 3.64 18.69 -8.87
N ARG A 227 3.41 18.45 -10.17
CA ARG A 227 2.64 17.29 -10.63
C ARG A 227 3.39 15.99 -10.36
N GLN A 228 4.72 16.00 -10.48
CA GLN A 228 5.54 14.85 -10.09
C GLN A 228 5.37 14.52 -8.60
N CYS A 229 5.37 15.53 -7.72
CA CYS A 229 5.10 15.34 -6.29
C CYS A 229 3.71 14.74 -6.05
N ASP A 230 2.68 15.27 -6.73
CA ASP A 230 1.31 14.75 -6.57
C ASP A 230 1.21 13.29 -7.02
N LEU A 231 1.81 12.91 -8.17
CA LEU A 231 1.83 11.52 -8.65
C LEU A 231 2.67 10.58 -7.75
N LEU A 232 3.79 11.06 -7.21
CA LEU A 232 4.61 10.29 -6.25
C LEU A 232 3.86 10.07 -4.95
N ARG A 233 3.06 11.04 -4.51
CA ARG A 233 2.17 10.90 -3.36
C ARG A 233 1.16 9.78 -3.58
N GLU A 234 0.46 9.80 -4.71
CA GLU A 234 -0.50 8.76 -5.07
C GLU A 234 0.17 7.38 -5.19
N LEU A 235 1.36 7.33 -5.76
CA LEU A 235 2.13 6.10 -5.87
C LEU A 235 2.51 5.53 -4.48
N GLY A 236 2.92 6.40 -3.55
CA GLY A 236 3.20 6.02 -2.18
C GLY A 236 1.96 5.48 -1.45
N LEU A 237 0.80 6.11 -1.63
CA LEU A 237 -0.48 5.65 -1.06
C LEU A 237 -0.91 4.29 -1.65
N LEU A 238 -0.76 4.09 -2.96
CA LEU A 238 -1.06 2.83 -3.62
C LEU A 238 -0.16 1.70 -3.12
N PHE A 239 1.14 1.92 -3.02
CA PHE A 239 2.05 0.94 -2.47
C PHE A 239 1.74 0.62 -1.00
N ALA A 240 1.38 1.63 -0.20
CA ALA A 240 0.96 1.41 1.18
C ALA A 240 -0.34 0.58 1.26
N ALA A 241 -1.31 0.81 0.36
CA ALA A 241 -2.54 0.01 0.25
C ALA A 241 -2.26 -1.43 -0.18
N GLU A 242 -1.22 -1.67 -0.99
CA GLU A 242 -0.70 -2.98 -1.36
C GLU A 242 0.17 -3.63 -0.28
N GLN A 243 0.40 -2.95 0.86
CA GLN A 243 1.33 -3.38 1.91
C GLN A 243 2.80 -3.51 1.42
N ASP A 244 3.12 -2.90 0.29
CA ASP A 244 4.48 -2.80 -0.23
C ASP A 244 5.17 -1.56 0.34
N TYR A 245 5.46 -1.63 1.64
CA TYR A 245 5.93 -0.48 2.41
C TYR A 245 7.31 0.04 1.99
N GLU A 246 8.18 -0.82 1.47
CA GLU A 246 9.51 -0.39 0.98
C GLU A 246 9.40 0.47 -0.30
N ASN A 247 8.54 0.08 -1.24
CA ASN A 247 8.28 0.90 -2.42
C ASN A 247 7.48 2.17 -2.08
N ALA A 248 6.61 2.11 -1.06
CA ALA A 248 5.97 3.31 -0.53
C ALA A 248 7.01 4.30 0.02
N ILE A 249 7.96 3.84 0.86
CA ILE A 249 9.06 4.66 1.38
C ILE A 249 9.86 5.27 0.23
N THR A 250 10.24 4.47 -0.76
CA THR A 250 10.98 4.95 -1.94
C THR A 250 10.21 6.06 -2.69
N SER A 251 8.88 5.97 -2.75
CA SER A 251 8.04 7.00 -3.39
C SER A 251 8.03 8.29 -2.57
N TRP A 252 7.91 8.19 -1.23
CA TRP A 252 8.01 9.33 -0.33
C TRP A 252 9.39 10.00 -0.39
N GLU A 253 10.47 9.23 -0.45
CA GLU A 253 11.83 9.74 -0.56
C GLU A 253 12.02 10.53 -1.85
N LYS A 254 11.59 10.00 -3.00
CA LYS A 254 11.63 10.73 -4.27
C LYS A 254 10.81 12.01 -4.25
N LEU A 255 9.65 12.02 -3.60
CA LEU A 255 8.85 13.22 -3.40
C LEU A 255 9.62 14.24 -2.57
N LEU A 256 10.22 13.81 -1.48
CA LEU A 256 10.99 14.65 -0.56
C LEU A 256 12.31 15.15 -1.15
N ASP A 257 12.89 14.45 -2.12
CA ASP A 257 14.02 14.95 -2.92
C ASP A 257 13.62 16.15 -3.80
N ILE A 258 12.37 16.18 -4.30
CA ILE A 258 11.83 17.28 -5.09
C ILE A 258 11.32 18.41 -4.17
N ASN A 259 10.54 18.07 -3.15
CA ASN A 259 9.96 19.00 -2.20
C ASN A 259 10.30 18.62 -0.75
N PRO A 260 11.45 19.03 -0.23
CA PRO A 260 11.90 18.73 1.14
C PRO A 260 11.01 19.32 2.23
N ASP A 261 10.19 20.34 1.91
CA ASP A 261 9.31 21.05 2.85
C ASP A 261 7.89 20.49 2.89
N ASP A 262 7.66 19.29 2.32
CA ASP A 262 6.37 18.62 2.36
C ASP A 262 6.19 17.85 3.69
N HIS A 263 5.55 18.50 4.65
CA HIS A 263 5.32 17.92 5.99
C HIS A 263 4.40 16.70 5.96
N GLU A 264 3.46 16.61 4.99
CA GLU A 264 2.58 15.46 4.84
C GLU A 264 3.33 14.23 4.31
N ALA A 265 4.27 14.43 3.37
CA ALA A 265 5.12 13.36 2.87
C ALA A 265 6.08 12.84 3.95
N TRP A 266 6.67 13.73 4.76
CA TRP A 266 7.44 13.31 5.93
C TRP A 266 6.61 12.49 6.92
N TYR A 267 5.38 12.94 7.22
CA TYR A 267 4.46 12.21 8.09
C TYR A 267 4.10 10.82 7.51
N ALA A 268 3.73 10.74 6.23
CA ALA A 268 3.40 9.49 5.56
C ALA A 268 4.58 8.50 5.53
N ARG A 269 5.81 9.01 5.28
CA ARG A 269 7.03 8.21 5.40
C ARG A 269 7.20 7.67 6.82
N GLY A 270 6.98 8.49 7.84
CA GLY A 270 7.05 8.08 9.24
C GLY A 270 6.03 7.00 9.60
N LEU A 271 4.78 7.13 9.14
CA LEU A 271 3.75 6.11 9.33
C LEU A 271 4.17 4.77 8.68
N THR A 272 4.67 4.82 7.45
CA THR A 272 5.10 3.64 6.71
C THR A 272 6.27 2.93 7.42
N LEU A 273 7.24 3.69 7.91
CA LEU A 273 8.38 3.19 8.70
C LEU A 273 7.93 2.57 10.03
N SER A 274 6.93 3.17 10.68
CA SER A 274 6.37 2.65 11.93
C SER A 274 5.73 1.28 11.74
N VAL A 275 5.00 1.07 10.63
CA VAL A 275 4.40 -0.23 10.28
C VAL A 275 5.48 -1.29 10.04
N LEU A 276 6.61 -0.94 9.45
CA LEU A 276 7.77 -1.82 9.27
C LEU A 276 8.58 -2.06 10.55
N GLY A 277 8.22 -1.41 11.67
CA GLY A 277 8.96 -1.51 12.92
C GLY A 277 10.27 -0.70 12.95
N ARG A 278 10.56 0.13 11.92
CA ARG A 278 11.75 1.02 11.84
C ARG A 278 11.47 2.31 12.61
N LYS A 279 11.24 2.17 13.93
CA LYS A 279 10.70 3.23 14.80
C LYS A 279 11.60 4.44 14.95
N GLU A 280 12.91 4.26 15.03
CA GLU A 280 13.87 5.35 15.12
C GLU A 280 13.84 6.25 13.86
N GLU A 281 13.72 5.65 12.68
CA GLU A 281 13.61 6.37 11.42
C GLU A 281 12.24 7.05 11.27
N ALA A 282 11.20 6.41 11.82
CA ALA A 282 9.88 7.03 11.89
C ALA A 282 9.90 8.30 12.73
N VAL A 283 10.54 8.27 13.93
CA VAL A 283 10.72 9.46 14.78
C VAL A 283 11.44 10.57 14.02
N GLN A 284 12.53 10.25 13.30
CA GLN A 284 13.24 11.25 12.47
C GLN A 284 12.33 11.87 11.40
N SER A 285 11.48 11.08 10.79
CA SER A 285 10.51 11.57 9.78
C SER A 285 9.46 12.49 10.42
N TYR A 286 8.92 12.11 11.58
CA TYR A 286 7.99 12.94 12.34
C TYR A 286 8.66 14.22 12.85
N ASP A 287 9.93 14.18 13.28
CA ASP A 287 10.70 15.36 13.66
C ASP A 287 10.76 16.38 12.52
N ARG A 288 10.97 15.90 11.28
CA ARG A 288 10.95 16.76 10.09
C ARG A 288 9.55 17.32 9.84
N ALA A 289 8.51 16.50 9.91
CA ALA A 289 7.13 16.94 9.70
C ALA A 289 6.73 18.05 10.67
N VAL A 290 7.03 17.89 11.96
CA VAL A 290 6.68 18.89 12.99
C VAL A 290 7.58 20.12 12.98
N ALA A 291 8.81 20.01 12.46
CA ALA A 291 9.70 21.15 12.27
C ALA A 291 9.19 22.07 11.14
N ILE A 292 8.65 21.49 10.06
CA ILE A 292 8.07 22.21 8.93
C ILE A 292 6.69 22.78 9.32
N ASN A 293 5.81 21.95 9.90
CA ASN A 293 4.49 22.36 10.36
C ASN A 293 4.32 22.06 11.86
N PRO A 294 4.66 23.03 12.74
CA PRO A 294 4.53 22.85 14.19
C PRO A 294 3.08 22.63 14.69
N ASN A 295 2.07 22.97 13.86
CA ASN A 295 0.65 22.80 14.19
C ASN A 295 0.08 21.46 13.69
N TYR A 296 0.89 20.55 13.22
CA TYR A 296 0.45 19.25 12.71
C TYR A 296 0.27 18.26 13.87
N HIS A 297 -0.90 18.25 14.50
CA HIS A 297 -1.18 17.48 15.71
C HIS A 297 -1.07 15.96 15.49
N GLU A 298 -1.43 15.45 14.29
CA GLU A 298 -1.30 14.04 13.95
C GLU A 298 0.16 13.58 13.97
N ALA A 299 1.08 14.41 13.45
CA ALA A 299 2.50 14.09 13.44
C ALA A 299 3.10 14.11 14.85
N TRP A 300 2.69 15.06 15.70
CA TRP A 300 3.07 15.08 17.12
C TRP A 300 2.57 13.82 17.84
N TYR A 301 1.33 13.43 17.61
CA TYR A 301 0.75 12.23 18.20
C TYR A 301 1.48 10.96 17.75
N ALA A 302 1.71 10.80 16.43
CA ALA A 302 2.41 9.64 15.88
C ALA A 302 3.87 9.55 16.36
N ARG A 303 4.54 10.72 16.50
CA ARG A 303 5.86 10.82 17.13
C ARG A 303 5.82 10.31 18.57
N GLY A 304 4.81 10.70 19.32
CA GLY A 304 4.61 10.24 20.71
C GLY A 304 4.46 8.71 20.78
N LEU A 305 3.66 8.11 19.90
CA LEU A 305 3.50 6.66 19.83
C LEU A 305 4.82 5.94 19.51
N ALA A 306 5.55 6.42 18.52
CA ALA A 306 6.84 5.81 18.15
C ALA A 306 7.88 5.91 19.27
N LEU A 307 7.92 7.05 19.98
CA LEU A 307 8.79 7.24 21.13
C LEU A 307 8.40 6.37 22.33
N ASP A 308 7.10 6.23 22.57
CA ASP A 308 6.54 5.36 23.59
C ASP A 308 6.94 3.90 23.38
N ASP A 309 6.79 3.43 22.17
CA ASP A 309 7.21 2.09 21.74
C ASP A 309 8.73 1.86 21.85
N LEU A 310 9.55 2.92 21.74
CA LEU A 310 10.99 2.88 21.95
C LEU A 310 11.37 2.98 23.46
N GLY A 311 10.39 3.09 24.36
CA GLY A 311 10.62 3.27 25.79
C GLY A 311 11.08 4.69 26.19
N ARG A 312 11.06 5.67 25.24
CA ARG A 312 11.44 7.08 25.48
C ARG A 312 10.22 7.85 26.00
N LYS A 313 9.71 7.41 27.16
CA LYS A 313 8.43 7.85 27.73
C LYS A 313 8.31 9.35 27.98
N GLU A 314 9.38 9.99 28.48
CA GLU A 314 9.38 11.44 28.74
C GLU A 314 9.21 12.25 27.44
N GLU A 315 9.87 11.82 26.37
CA GLU A 315 9.77 12.49 25.07
C GLU A 315 8.41 12.20 24.41
N ALA A 316 7.84 11.00 24.67
CA ALA A 316 6.48 10.68 24.23
C ALA A 316 5.46 11.63 24.90
N VAL A 317 5.55 11.84 26.22
CA VAL A 317 4.69 12.80 26.94
C VAL A 317 4.79 14.19 26.35
N GLN A 318 6.01 14.68 26.08
CA GLN A 318 6.21 16.00 25.46
C GLN A 318 5.54 16.09 24.08
N SER A 319 5.57 15.00 23.29
CA SER A 319 4.93 14.95 21.98
C SER A 319 3.40 14.95 22.11
N TYR A 320 2.85 14.19 23.06
CA TYR A 320 1.43 14.20 23.36
C TYR A 320 0.97 15.57 23.90
N ASP A 321 1.78 16.24 24.75
CA ASP A 321 1.51 17.61 25.22
C ASP A 321 1.30 18.54 24.03
N LYS A 322 2.21 18.50 23.03
CA LYS A 322 2.09 19.30 21.81
C LYS A 322 0.84 18.95 21.01
N ALA A 323 0.53 17.67 20.86
CA ALA A 323 -0.67 17.25 20.14
C ALA A 323 -1.95 17.76 20.79
N VAL A 324 -2.07 17.72 22.12
CA VAL A 324 -3.26 18.20 22.84
C VAL A 324 -3.31 19.72 23.02
N ASP A 325 -2.16 20.39 23.02
CA ASP A 325 -2.11 21.86 22.99
C ASP A 325 -2.69 22.40 21.68
N ILE A 326 -2.38 21.74 20.54
CA ILE A 326 -2.87 22.09 19.22
C ILE A 326 -4.34 21.68 19.06
N LYS A 327 -4.67 20.45 19.47
CA LYS A 327 -6.03 19.88 19.37
C LYS A 327 -6.50 19.38 20.74
N PRO A 328 -7.12 20.24 21.56
CA PRO A 328 -7.54 19.91 22.91
C PRO A 328 -8.61 18.81 23.01
N ASP A 329 -9.36 18.58 21.94
CA ASP A 329 -10.39 17.54 21.84
C ASP A 329 -9.86 16.19 21.29
N TYR A 330 -8.52 16.00 21.25
CA TYR A 330 -7.92 14.78 20.75
C TYR A 330 -7.84 13.71 21.88
N HIS A 331 -8.95 13.03 22.12
CA HIS A 331 -9.06 12.04 23.21
C HIS A 331 -7.98 10.97 23.19
N ALA A 332 -7.53 10.51 21.99
CA ALA A 332 -6.51 9.47 21.89
C ALA A 332 -5.14 9.94 22.40
N ALA A 333 -4.78 11.19 22.14
CA ALA A 333 -3.53 11.77 22.63
C ALA A 333 -3.59 11.95 24.18
N TRP A 334 -4.71 12.41 24.72
CA TRP A 334 -4.92 12.44 26.17
C TRP A 334 -4.81 11.07 26.82
N PHE A 335 -5.41 10.05 26.21
CA PHE A 335 -5.36 8.68 26.73
C PHE A 335 -3.92 8.12 26.73
N ASN A 336 -3.19 8.22 25.62
CA ASN A 336 -1.82 7.71 25.53
C ASN A 336 -0.84 8.52 26.39
N ARG A 337 -1.07 9.84 26.53
CA ARG A 337 -0.36 10.66 27.51
C ARG A 337 -0.55 10.12 28.93
N GLY A 338 -1.77 9.72 29.28
CA GLY A 338 -2.06 9.12 30.56
C GLY A 338 -1.32 7.80 30.78
N LEU A 339 -1.25 6.94 29.76
CA LEU A 339 -0.48 5.69 29.82
C LEU A 339 1.01 5.95 30.03
N ALA A 340 1.61 6.83 29.24
CA ALA A 340 3.03 7.15 29.36
C ALA A 340 3.37 7.78 30.73
N LEU A 341 2.49 8.64 31.27
CA LEU A 341 2.65 9.23 32.61
C LEU A 341 2.52 8.19 33.71
N ASP A 342 1.62 7.23 33.57
CA ASP A 342 1.47 6.13 34.52
C ASP A 342 2.72 5.26 34.57
N ASP A 343 3.27 4.90 33.41
CA ASP A 343 4.53 4.16 33.29
C ASP A 343 5.73 4.92 33.92
N LEU A 344 5.73 6.24 33.85
CA LEU A 344 6.71 7.12 34.50
C LEU A 344 6.46 7.29 36.00
N GLY A 345 5.39 6.70 36.58
CA GLY A 345 5.02 6.88 37.95
C GLY A 345 4.38 8.24 38.30
N ARG A 346 4.08 9.08 37.29
CA ARG A 346 3.44 10.41 37.43
C ARG A 346 1.92 10.26 37.51
N LYS A 347 1.47 9.53 38.55
CA LYS A 347 0.11 8.99 38.62
C LYS A 347 -0.99 10.06 38.70
N GLU A 348 -0.79 11.16 39.42
CA GLU A 348 -1.76 12.25 39.49
C GLU A 348 -1.98 12.90 38.12
N GLU A 349 -0.91 13.08 37.33
CA GLU A 349 -1.01 13.65 36.00
C GLU A 349 -1.63 12.66 35.00
N ALA A 350 -1.41 11.34 35.22
CA ALA A 350 -2.08 10.30 34.46
C ALA A 350 -3.60 10.37 34.66
N VAL A 351 -4.08 10.47 35.93
CA VAL A 351 -5.50 10.64 36.22
C VAL A 351 -6.09 11.88 35.55
N GLN A 352 -5.37 13.02 35.57
CA GLN A 352 -5.82 14.22 34.88
C GLN A 352 -5.97 14.00 33.35
N SER A 353 -5.02 13.28 32.74
CA SER A 353 -5.05 12.96 31.33
C SER A 353 -6.21 12.03 30.98
N TYR A 354 -6.46 11.00 31.78
CA TYR A 354 -7.62 10.12 31.59
C TYR A 354 -8.95 10.87 31.79
N ASN A 355 -9.04 11.79 32.76
CA ASN A 355 -10.22 12.63 32.92
C ASN A 355 -10.49 13.44 31.64
N LYS A 356 -9.47 14.09 31.07
CA LYS A 356 -9.60 14.82 29.81
C LYS A 356 -10.03 13.93 28.64
N ALA A 357 -9.44 12.74 28.52
CA ALA A 357 -9.85 11.77 27.51
C ALA A 357 -11.33 11.38 27.67
N LEU A 358 -11.79 11.16 28.91
CA LEU A 358 -13.16 10.77 29.24
C LEU A 358 -14.16 11.92 29.14
N ASP A 359 -13.74 13.17 29.42
CA ASP A 359 -14.57 14.37 29.19
C ASP A 359 -14.93 14.49 27.67
N ILE A 360 -14.00 14.10 26.79
CA ILE A 360 -14.18 14.16 25.33
C ILE A 360 -14.91 12.92 24.82
N LYS A 361 -14.51 11.72 25.30
CA LYS A 361 -15.07 10.44 24.89
C LYS A 361 -15.47 9.61 26.12
N PRO A 362 -16.67 9.83 26.68
CA PRO A 362 -17.14 9.16 27.91
C PRO A 362 -17.34 7.65 27.77
N ASP A 363 -17.55 7.15 26.57
CA ASP A 363 -17.81 5.74 26.24
C ASP A 363 -16.53 4.90 26.05
N LYS A 364 -15.34 5.47 26.31
CA LYS A 364 -14.07 4.75 26.24
C LYS A 364 -13.83 3.95 27.53
N HIS A 365 -14.35 2.71 27.59
CA HIS A 365 -14.27 1.83 28.75
C HIS A 365 -12.84 1.53 29.22
N GLU A 366 -11.87 1.43 28.28
CA GLU A 366 -10.46 1.20 28.64
C GLU A 366 -9.88 2.37 29.44
N ALA A 367 -10.27 3.61 29.12
CA ALA A 367 -9.81 4.78 29.86
C ALA A 367 -10.37 4.81 31.27
N TRP A 368 -11.61 4.37 31.46
CA TRP A 368 -12.20 4.19 32.82
C TRP A 368 -11.44 3.16 33.61
N VAL A 369 -11.10 1.99 33.07
CA VAL A 369 -10.31 0.98 33.77
C VAL A 369 -8.93 1.51 34.12
N ARG A 370 -8.19 2.11 33.17
CA ARG A 370 -6.86 2.67 33.45
C ARG A 370 -6.89 3.74 34.55
N ARG A 371 -7.89 4.64 34.49
CA ARG A 371 -8.13 5.62 35.56
C ARG A 371 -8.37 4.95 36.88
N GLY A 372 -9.21 3.91 36.93
CA GLY A 372 -9.51 3.14 38.19
C GLY A 372 -8.26 2.49 38.75
N VAL A 373 -7.42 1.88 37.94
CA VAL A 373 -6.16 1.28 38.36
C VAL A 373 -5.24 2.33 39.00
N VAL A 374 -5.01 3.45 38.32
CA VAL A 374 -4.13 4.51 38.86
C VAL A 374 -4.69 5.11 40.17
N LEU A 375 -6.01 5.31 40.23
CA LEU A 375 -6.66 5.79 41.46
C LEU A 375 -6.53 4.81 42.63
N THR A 376 -6.52 3.50 42.36
CA THR A 376 -6.27 2.46 43.35
C THR A 376 -4.88 2.62 43.96
N TYR A 377 -3.86 2.80 43.10
CA TYR A 377 -2.48 3.05 43.57
C TYR A 377 -2.32 4.36 44.37
N LEU A 378 -3.13 5.37 44.06
CA LEU A 378 -3.16 6.64 44.77
C LEU A 378 -3.96 6.58 46.09
N GLY A 379 -4.57 5.43 46.41
CA GLY A 379 -5.42 5.27 47.57
C GLY A 379 -6.79 5.96 47.48
N ARG A 380 -7.20 6.42 46.28
CA ARG A 380 -8.48 7.09 46.01
C ARG A 380 -9.56 6.05 45.69
N TYR A 381 -9.85 5.24 46.67
CA TYR A 381 -10.58 3.98 46.49
C TYR A 381 -12.02 4.14 45.98
N GLU A 382 -12.76 5.15 46.47
CA GLU A 382 -14.15 5.37 46.06
C GLU A 382 -14.21 5.79 44.55
N GLU A 383 -13.28 6.61 44.12
CA GLU A 383 -13.21 7.05 42.71
C GLU A 383 -12.74 5.92 41.80
N ALA A 384 -11.88 5.04 42.29
CA ALA A 384 -11.44 3.86 41.56
C ALA A 384 -12.63 2.92 41.29
N LEU A 385 -13.41 2.60 42.34
CA LEU A 385 -14.60 1.75 42.21
C LEU A 385 -15.61 2.34 41.21
N GLN A 386 -15.89 3.66 41.31
CA GLN A 386 -16.76 4.33 40.37
C GLN A 386 -16.26 4.20 38.93
N SER A 387 -14.94 4.24 38.72
CA SER A 387 -14.34 4.09 37.40
C SER A 387 -14.55 2.69 36.83
N PHE A 388 -14.34 1.64 37.65
CA PHE A 388 -14.61 0.25 37.22
C PHE A 388 -16.09 0.03 36.94
N ASP A 389 -16.99 0.60 37.76
CA ASP A 389 -18.43 0.50 37.54
C ASP A 389 -18.87 1.17 36.27
N GLN A 390 -18.30 2.36 35.91
CA GLN A 390 -18.56 3.04 34.66
C GLN A 390 -18.07 2.22 33.46
N ALA A 391 -16.87 1.62 33.56
CA ALA A 391 -16.37 0.74 32.48
C ALA A 391 -17.32 -0.43 32.22
N LEU A 392 -17.82 -1.09 33.31
CA LEU A 392 -18.74 -2.21 33.21
C LEU A 392 -20.16 -1.81 32.78
N GLN A 393 -20.58 -0.58 33.07
CA GLN A 393 -21.84 -0.04 32.55
C GLN A 393 -21.78 0.16 31.03
N ILE A 394 -20.61 0.57 30.51
CA ILE A 394 -20.38 0.78 29.06
C ILE A 394 -20.20 -0.57 28.37
N GLN A 395 -19.36 -1.44 28.92
CA GLN A 395 -19.08 -2.77 28.40
C GLN A 395 -19.24 -3.85 29.47
N PRO A 396 -20.43 -4.47 29.61
CA PRO A 396 -20.74 -5.44 30.67
C PRO A 396 -19.92 -6.73 30.61
N ASP A 397 -19.30 -7.07 29.49
CA ASP A 397 -18.48 -8.28 29.33
C ASP A 397 -16.96 -7.96 29.25
N PHE A 398 -16.54 -6.82 29.82
CA PHE A 398 -15.14 -6.42 29.82
C PHE A 398 -14.37 -7.08 30.98
N ALA A 399 -13.69 -8.19 30.66
CA ALA A 399 -13.00 -9.03 31.66
C ALA A 399 -11.94 -8.26 32.46
N ASP A 400 -11.19 -7.33 31.85
CA ASP A 400 -10.18 -6.51 32.54
C ASP A 400 -10.79 -5.64 33.66
N ALA A 401 -11.98 -5.10 33.42
CA ALA A 401 -12.64 -4.28 34.42
C ALA A 401 -13.05 -5.11 35.63
N TYR A 402 -13.56 -6.33 35.42
CA TYR A 402 -13.87 -7.25 36.54
C TYR A 402 -12.60 -7.66 37.28
N TYR A 403 -11.52 -7.99 36.55
CA TYR A 403 -10.27 -8.38 37.19
C TYR A 403 -9.70 -7.26 38.09
N ASN A 404 -9.56 -6.06 37.56
CA ASN A 404 -9.03 -4.91 38.29
C ASN A 404 -9.96 -4.50 39.45
N LYS A 405 -11.29 -4.65 39.31
CA LYS A 405 -12.25 -4.45 40.38
C LYS A 405 -12.11 -5.52 41.46
N ALA A 406 -11.84 -6.78 41.11
CA ALA A 406 -11.56 -7.85 42.03
C ALA A 406 -10.25 -7.61 42.80
N CYS A 407 -9.19 -7.15 42.14
CA CYS A 407 -7.94 -6.71 42.77
C CYS A 407 -8.21 -5.61 43.81
N TRP A 408 -9.02 -4.61 43.43
CA TRP A 408 -9.42 -3.55 44.34
C TRP A 408 -10.13 -4.10 45.60
N TYR A 409 -11.09 -5.04 45.45
CA TYR A 409 -11.75 -5.70 46.56
C TYR A 409 -10.77 -6.55 47.41
N GLY A 410 -9.80 -7.22 46.75
CA GLY A 410 -8.75 -7.99 47.40
C GLY A 410 -7.88 -7.11 48.31
N LEU A 411 -7.44 -5.95 47.81
CA LEU A 411 -6.70 -4.95 48.61
C LEU A 411 -7.48 -4.41 49.78
N GLN A 412 -8.81 -4.29 49.66
CA GLN A 412 -9.67 -3.88 50.76
C GLN A 412 -9.99 -5.03 51.75
N GLY A 413 -9.65 -6.28 51.41
CA GLY A 413 -9.97 -7.46 52.23
C GLY A 413 -11.45 -7.83 52.21
N THR A 414 -12.22 -7.37 51.22
CA THR A 414 -13.66 -7.69 51.09
C THR A 414 -13.81 -8.99 50.29
N ILE A 415 -13.61 -10.11 50.99
CA ILE A 415 -13.43 -11.45 50.44
C ILE A 415 -14.56 -11.84 49.48
N ASP A 416 -15.83 -11.70 49.94
CA ASP A 416 -17.00 -12.16 49.17
C ASP A 416 -17.11 -11.44 47.79
N LEU A 417 -16.93 -10.12 47.78
CA LEU A 417 -16.99 -9.33 46.57
C LEU A 417 -15.79 -9.58 45.65
N ALA A 418 -14.60 -9.79 46.25
CA ALA A 418 -13.40 -10.13 45.47
C ALA A 418 -13.59 -11.46 44.73
N ILE A 419 -14.07 -12.51 45.43
CA ILE A 419 -14.29 -13.84 44.84
C ILE A 419 -15.39 -13.79 43.75
N GLU A 420 -16.51 -13.13 44.00
CA GLU A 420 -17.61 -13.00 43.07
C GLU A 420 -17.15 -12.28 41.78
N THR A 421 -16.45 -11.14 41.96
CA THR A 421 -15.98 -10.32 40.85
C THR A 421 -14.87 -11.04 40.05
N LEU A 422 -13.93 -11.72 40.76
CA LEU A 422 -12.88 -12.51 40.09
C LEU A 422 -13.48 -13.68 39.31
N ARG A 423 -14.53 -14.32 39.81
CA ARG A 423 -15.25 -15.38 39.11
C ARG A 423 -15.81 -14.87 37.78
N GLN A 424 -16.36 -13.66 37.73
CA GLN A 424 -16.82 -13.04 36.51
C GLN A 424 -15.66 -12.83 35.54
N ALA A 425 -14.52 -12.28 35.99
CA ALA A 425 -13.33 -12.09 35.18
C ALA A 425 -12.85 -13.42 34.57
N ILE A 426 -12.72 -14.49 35.40
CA ILE A 426 -12.28 -15.82 34.93
C ILE A 426 -13.28 -16.45 33.95
N THR A 427 -14.58 -16.22 34.15
CA THR A 427 -15.62 -16.72 33.24
C THR A 427 -15.50 -16.09 31.84
N LEU A 428 -15.13 -14.80 31.77
CA LEU A 428 -14.96 -14.05 30.55
C LEU A 428 -13.58 -14.31 29.90
N ASN A 429 -12.53 -14.48 30.73
CA ASN A 429 -11.18 -14.82 30.29
C ASN A 429 -10.50 -15.72 31.35
N SER A 430 -10.29 -16.99 31.00
CA SER A 430 -9.68 -18.00 31.90
C SER A 430 -8.24 -17.69 32.32
N ASP A 431 -7.51 -16.84 31.58
CA ASP A 431 -6.12 -16.48 31.90
C ASP A 431 -6.01 -15.77 33.27
N TYR A 432 -7.07 -15.08 33.68
CA TYR A 432 -7.14 -14.42 35.00
C TYR A 432 -7.09 -15.38 36.18
N GLN A 433 -7.41 -16.66 35.96
CA GLN A 433 -7.24 -17.68 37.00
C GLN A 433 -5.77 -17.87 37.37
N GLU A 434 -4.91 -17.98 36.35
CA GLU A 434 -3.46 -18.13 36.57
C GLU A 434 -2.83 -16.82 37.09
N MET A 435 -3.27 -15.67 36.57
CA MET A 435 -2.77 -14.37 37.03
C MET A 435 -3.07 -14.15 38.53
N ALA A 436 -4.25 -14.49 38.99
CA ALA A 436 -4.67 -14.29 40.36
C ALA A 436 -3.86 -15.12 41.39
N LYS A 437 -3.21 -16.22 40.97
CA LYS A 437 -2.36 -17.03 41.86
C LYS A 437 -1.18 -16.27 42.42
N THR A 438 -0.59 -15.38 41.62
CA THR A 438 0.64 -14.68 41.97
C THR A 438 0.44 -13.17 42.19
N ASP A 439 -0.76 -12.65 41.92
CA ASP A 439 -1.05 -11.23 42.03
C ASP A 439 -1.07 -10.80 43.52
N PRO A 440 -0.21 -9.85 43.94
CA PRO A 440 -0.11 -9.39 45.33
C PRO A 440 -1.37 -8.68 45.81
N ASP A 441 -2.23 -8.19 44.94
CA ASP A 441 -3.47 -7.51 45.34
C ASP A 441 -4.44 -8.45 46.06
N PHE A 442 -4.27 -9.77 45.86
CA PHE A 442 -5.05 -10.80 46.56
C PHE A 442 -4.38 -11.34 47.84
N ASP A 443 -3.22 -10.86 48.26
CA ASP A 443 -2.49 -11.42 49.42
C ASP A 443 -3.34 -11.45 50.71
N ARG A 444 -4.20 -10.46 50.93
CA ARG A 444 -5.09 -10.40 52.12
C ARG A 444 -6.15 -11.50 52.14
N ILE A 445 -6.53 -12.04 51.01
CA ILE A 445 -7.57 -13.04 50.81
C ILE A 445 -7.03 -14.39 50.35
N ARG A 446 -5.74 -14.52 50.10
CA ARG A 446 -5.08 -15.71 49.56
C ARG A 446 -5.29 -16.96 50.39
N ASN A 447 -5.49 -16.82 51.70
CA ASN A 447 -5.70 -17.93 52.63
C ASN A 447 -7.18 -18.36 52.76
N ASP A 448 -8.11 -17.72 52.09
CA ASP A 448 -9.54 -18.13 52.08
C ASP A 448 -9.70 -19.37 51.15
N ASP A 449 -10.33 -20.43 51.66
CA ASP A 449 -10.49 -21.70 50.96
C ASP A 449 -11.31 -21.56 49.67
N ARG A 450 -12.26 -20.61 49.63
CA ARG A 450 -13.06 -20.33 48.43
C ARG A 450 -12.24 -19.63 47.32
N PHE A 451 -11.31 -18.74 47.75
CA PHE A 451 -10.39 -18.10 46.83
C PHE A 451 -9.44 -19.15 46.25
N ARG A 452 -8.83 -20.00 47.07
CA ARG A 452 -7.97 -21.09 46.60
C ARG A 452 -8.69 -22.03 45.63
N SER A 453 -9.91 -22.45 46.00
CA SER A 453 -10.72 -23.28 45.08
C SER A 453 -11.02 -22.60 43.76
N LEU A 454 -11.22 -21.26 43.75
CA LEU A 454 -11.50 -20.49 42.54
C LEU A 454 -10.27 -20.43 41.62
N ILE A 455 -9.07 -20.28 42.18
CA ILE A 455 -7.81 -20.24 41.40
C ILE A 455 -7.23 -21.62 41.13
N GLY A 456 -7.85 -22.70 41.59
CA GLY A 456 -7.45 -24.09 41.35
C GLY A 456 -6.29 -24.56 42.21
N GLU A 457 -6.21 -24.11 43.46
CA GLU A 457 -5.29 -24.54 44.53
C GLU A 457 -6.01 -25.36 45.61
#